data_f281419cd38d7cdc7cc63d5823d44420
#
_entry.id   f281419cd38d7cdc7cc63d5823d44420
#
_cell.length_a   1.000
_cell.length_b   1.000
_cell.length_c   1.000
_cell.angle_alpha   90.00
_cell.angle_beta   90.00
_cell.angle_gamma   90.00
#
_symmetry.space_group_name_H-M   'P 1'
#
loop_
_entity.id
_entity.type
_entity.pdbx_description
1 polymer ?
#
loop_
_entity_poly.entity_id
_entity_poly.type
_entity_poly.pdbx_seq_one_letter_code
_entity_poly.pdbx_strand_id
1 'polypeptide(L)' 'NGLLERANQKLNGLRYVLRAARDLHLLSAESYGHAAGLLEEIGRMLGGWRKSETK' A
#
# COMPACT_ATOMS: atom_id res chain seq x y z
N ASN A 1 17.08 -4.86 -2.35
CA ASN A 1 16.70 -5.27 -3.70
C ASN A 1 15.89 -4.18 -4.37
N GLY A 2 16.33 -3.74 -5.57
CA GLY A 2 15.67 -2.66 -6.29
C GLY A 2 14.22 -2.95 -6.65
N LEU A 3 13.89 -4.21 -6.90
CA LEU A 3 12.53 -4.60 -7.24
C LEU A 3 11.59 -4.39 -6.05
N LEU A 4 12.00 -4.78 -4.86
CA LEU A 4 11.19 -4.60 -3.67
C LEU A 4 11.07 -3.13 -3.30
N GLU A 5 12.14 -2.37 -3.51
CA GLU A 5 12.10 -0.92 -3.29
C GLU A 5 11.08 -0.26 -4.21
N ARG A 6 11.07 -0.65 -5.48
CA ARG A 6 10.10 -0.12 -6.43
C ARG A 6 8.68 -0.48 -6.05
N ALA A 7 8.47 -1.73 -5.65
CA ALA A 7 7.15 -2.18 -5.24
C ALA A 7 6.66 -1.38 -4.05
N ASN A 8 7.55 -1.12 -3.09
CA ASN A 8 7.20 -0.36 -1.91
C ASN A 8 6.87 1.09 -2.25
N GLN A 9 7.60 1.69 -3.19
CA GLN A 9 7.32 3.05 -3.64
C GLN A 9 5.96 3.13 -4.32
N LYS A 10 5.63 2.15 -5.15
CA LYS A 10 4.33 2.12 -5.81
C LYS A 10 3.20 1.92 -4.81
N LEU A 11 3.44 1.10 -3.81
CA LEU A 11 2.46 0.89 -2.76
C LEU A 11 2.17 2.19 -2.01
N ASN A 12 3.21 2.96 -1.70
CA ASN A 12 3.05 4.24 -1.04
C ASN A 12 2.27 5.22 -1.93
N GLY A 13 2.55 5.21 -3.23
CA GLY A 13 1.80 6.02 -4.18
C GLY A 13 0.33 5.68 -4.20
N LEU A 14 0.01 4.40 -4.14
CA LEU A 14 -1.38 3.95 -4.10
C LEU A 14 -2.09 4.43 -2.83
N ARG A 15 -1.38 4.48 -1.72
CA ARG A 15 -1.95 5.00 -0.48
C ARG A 15 -2.33 6.46 -0.62
N TYR A 16 -1.50 7.26 -1.28
CA TYR A 16 -1.83 8.66 -1.52
C TYR A 16 -3.02 8.82 -2.44
N VAL A 17 -3.07 8.03 -3.51
CA VAL A 17 -4.20 8.07 -4.45
C VAL A 17 -5.48 7.68 -3.74
N LEU A 18 -5.43 6.65 -2.91
CA LEU A 18 -6.58 6.18 -2.17
C LEU A 18 -7.11 7.26 -1.21
N ARG A 19 -6.18 7.92 -0.53
CA ARG A 19 -6.55 9.01 0.38
C ARG A 19 -7.19 10.17 -0.38
N ALA A 20 -6.62 10.54 -1.52
CA ALA A 20 -7.17 11.60 -2.35
C ALA A 20 -8.58 11.26 -2.83
N ALA A 21 -8.79 10.01 -3.24
CA ALA A 21 -10.10 9.56 -3.67
C ALA A 21 -11.12 9.66 -2.54
N ARG A 22 -10.72 9.32 -1.31
CA ARG A 22 -11.60 9.47 -0.17
C ARG A 22 -11.91 10.94 0.10
N ASP A 23 -10.90 11.79 0.06
CA ASP A 23 -11.08 13.22 0.34
C ASP A 23 -11.97 13.89 -0.70
N LEU A 24 -11.94 13.40 -1.94
CA LEU A 24 -12.79 13.92 -3.01
C LEU A 24 -14.16 13.24 -3.04
N HIS A 25 -14.43 12.38 -2.07
CA HIS A 25 -15.71 11.66 -1.97
C HIS A 25 -15.99 10.73 -3.15
N LEU A 26 -14.92 10.21 -3.76
CA LEU A 26 -15.06 9.25 -4.85
C LEU A 26 -15.22 7.82 -4.32
N LEU A 27 -14.90 7.60 -3.06
CA LEU A 27 -15.03 6.31 -2.40
C LEU A 27 -15.87 6.44 -1.13
N SER A 28 -16.67 5.44 -0.84
CA SER A 28 -17.35 5.37 0.44
C SER A 28 -16.34 5.03 1.54
N ALA A 29 -16.71 5.29 2.80
CA ALA A 29 -15.86 4.95 3.92
C ALA A 29 -15.59 3.45 3.98
N GLU A 30 -16.59 2.64 3.64
CA GLU A 30 -16.46 1.19 3.63
C GLU A 30 -15.47 0.73 2.57
N SER A 31 -15.61 1.24 1.35
CA SER A 31 -14.70 0.89 0.26
C SER A 31 -13.28 1.34 0.58
N TYR A 32 -13.13 2.53 1.12
CA TYR A 32 -11.82 3.04 1.51
C TYR A 32 -11.17 2.13 2.56
N GLY A 33 -11.93 1.76 3.59
CA GLY A 33 -11.40 0.90 4.64
C GLY A 33 -10.97 -0.45 4.12
N HIS A 34 -11.76 -1.03 3.21
CA HIS A 34 -11.42 -2.32 2.62
C HIS A 34 -10.12 -2.22 1.81
N ALA A 35 -10.02 -1.22 0.95
CA ALA A 35 -8.84 -1.03 0.13
C ALA A 35 -7.60 -0.74 0.99
N ALA A 36 -7.74 0.09 2.01
CA ALA A 36 -6.65 0.40 2.91
C ALA A 36 -6.14 -0.85 3.62
N GLY A 37 -7.05 -1.73 4.02
CA GLY A 37 -6.68 -3.00 4.65
C GLY A 37 -5.87 -3.88 3.72
N LEU A 38 -6.27 -3.96 2.45
CA LEU A 38 -5.54 -4.73 1.46
C LEU A 38 -4.12 -4.18 1.24
N LEU A 39 -4.00 -2.85 1.17
CA LEU A 39 -2.69 -2.22 1.00
C LEU A 39 -1.79 -2.48 2.21
N GLU A 40 -2.37 -2.51 3.41
CA GLU A 40 -1.59 -2.83 4.60
C GLU A 40 -1.08 -4.26 4.58
N GLU A 41 -1.91 -5.20 4.13
CA GLU A 41 -1.48 -6.59 4.01
C GLU A 41 -0.33 -6.73 3.03
N ILE A 42 -0.44 -6.06 1.87
CA ILE A 42 0.62 -6.08 0.87
C ILE A 42 1.90 -5.47 1.45
N GLY A 43 1.77 -4.37 2.17
CA GLY A 43 2.90 -3.72 2.81
C GLY A 43 3.63 -4.64 3.78
N ARG A 44 2.87 -5.41 4.57
CA ARG A 44 3.47 -6.35 5.51
C ARG A 44 4.20 -7.47 4.79
N MET A 45 3.64 -7.96 3.70
CA MET A 45 4.29 -9.00 2.91
C MET A 45 5.60 -8.50 2.30
N LEU A 46 5.57 -7.28 1.75
CA LEU A 46 6.78 -6.69 1.18
C LEU A 46 7.83 -6.46 2.25
N GLY A 47 7.41 -6.01 3.43
CA GLY A 47 8.32 -5.82 4.56
C GLY A 47 8.99 -7.12 4.99
N GLY A 48 8.21 -8.20 5.01
CA GLY A 48 8.74 -9.52 5.33
C GLY A 48 9.77 -9.99 4.31
N TRP A 49 9.49 -9.76 3.03
CA TRP A 49 10.43 -10.14 1.98
C TRP A 49 11.71 -9.33 2.05
N ARG A 50 11.62 -8.03 2.31
CA ARG A 50 12.81 -7.19 2.46
C ARG A 50 13.66 -7.65 3.62
N LYS A 51 13.02 -8.00 4.72
CA LYS A 51 13.71 -8.49 5.90
C LYS A 51 14.44 -9.81 5.59
N SER A 52 13.78 -10.66 4.84
CA SER A 52 14.34 -11.94 4.46
C SER A 52 15.57 -11.77 3.57
N GLU A 53 15.55 -10.78 2.68
CA GLU A 53 16.66 -10.55 1.76
C GLU A 53 17.87 -9.91 2.40
N THR A 54 17.67 -9.15 3.46
CA THR A 54 18.78 -8.46 4.11
C THR A 54 19.61 -9.35 5.06
N LYS A 55 19.26 -10.58 5.17
CA LYS A 55 20.02 -11.54 6.02
C LYS A 55 21.33 -12.00 5.38
#